data_54128da0619fd0be38c0f768b90cba66
#
_entry.id   54128da0619fd0be38c0f768b90cba66
#
_cell.length_a   1.000
_cell.length_b   1.000
_cell.length_c   1.000
_cell.angle_alpha   90.00
_cell.angle_beta   90.00
_cell.angle_gamma   90.00
#
_symmetry.space_group_name_H-M   'P 1'
#
loop_
_entity.id
_entity.type
_entity.pdbx_description
1 polymer ?
#
loop_
_entity_poly.entity_id
_entity_poly.type
_entity_poly.pdbx_seq_one_letter_code
_entity_poly.pdbx_strand_id
1 'polypeptide(L)'
;MQKRKTSELVQLAMFMAIIILLAFTPIGYIPLGVTRATIIHVPVIIGSIVLGPLAGAFLGAVFGITSLISNTINPTVTSFVFSPFITIGGASGNFLSLVICMVPRILVGVVPYYVYQGLKKVIKNDAVDLTIAGIAGSMTNTILVMGGIYVFFGAAYAAAREIDLTALFGVIMGVIGVNGVPEAILAGILAMAVCKVLLRYVKPKTEEEAVVSQSAVQQTAEVPEEAAEQPAK
;
A
#
# COMPACT_ATOMS: atom_id res chain seq x y z
N MET A 1 12.19 -7.77 21.19
CA MET A 1 11.90 -7.91 19.72
C MET A 1 11.03 -9.14 19.53
N GLN A 2 9.76 -8.94 19.17
CA GLN A 2 8.83 -10.06 18.89
C GLN A 2 9.26 -10.73 17.57
N LYS A 3 9.60 -12.02 17.61
CA LYS A 3 9.94 -12.79 16.40
C LYS A 3 8.72 -12.81 15.50
N ARG A 4 8.78 -12.16 14.34
CA ARG A 4 7.72 -12.25 13.33
C ARG A 4 7.54 -13.72 12.96
N LYS A 5 6.30 -14.19 12.97
CA LYS A 5 6.00 -15.57 12.55
C LYS A 5 6.42 -15.73 11.08
N THR A 6 6.93 -16.90 10.70
CA THR A 6 7.35 -17.21 9.32
C THR A 6 6.28 -16.84 8.29
N SER A 7 5.00 -17.03 8.64
CA SER A 7 3.85 -16.62 7.80
C SER A 7 3.82 -15.13 7.48
N GLU A 8 4.12 -14.24 8.45
CA GLU A 8 4.14 -12.79 8.21
C GLU A 8 5.28 -12.39 7.27
N LEU A 9 6.45 -13.05 7.38
CA LEU A 9 7.58 -12.81 6.49
C LEU A 9 7.27 -13.26 5.05
N VAL A 10 6.61 -14.39 4.87
CA VAL A 10 6.17 -14.89 3.55
C VAL A 10 5.17 -13.93 2.93
N GLN A 11 4.18 -13.46 3.69
CA GLN A 11 3.19 -12.49 3.21
C GLN A 11 3.86 -11.16 2.82
N LEU A 12 4.79 -10.66 3.64
CA LEU A 12 5.54 -9.45 3.33
C LEU A 12 6.36 -9.59 2.04
N ALA A 13 7.05 -10.72 1.87
CA ALA A 13 7.81 -11.02 0.65
C ALA A 13 6.90 -11.10 -0.59
N MET A 14 5.70 -11.68 -0.45
CA MET A 14 4.72 -11.76 -1.53
C MET A 14 4.22 -10.36 -1.95
N PHE A 15 3.85 -9.49 -1.00
CA PHE A 15 3.47 -8.12 -1.31
C PHE A 15 4.61 -7.33 -1.95
N MET A 16 5.84 -7.50 -1.45
CA MET A 16 7.04 -6.88 -2.04
C MET A 16 7.24 -7.33 -3.50
N ALA A 17 7.12 -8.61 -3.79
CA ALA A 17 7.23 -9.16 -5.14
C ALA A 17 6.16 -8.58 -6.08
N ILE A 18 4.91 -8.45 -5.61
CA ILE A 18 3.81 -7.84 -6.37
C ILE A 18 4.12 -6.36 -6.67
N ILE A 19 4.60 -5.59 -5.69
CA ILE A 19 4.96 -4.18 -5.87
C ILE A 19 6.06 -4.04 -6.92
N ILE A 20 7.12 -4.85 -6.84
CA ILE A 20 8.23 -4.83 -7.79
C ILE A 20 7.72 -5.20 -9.20
N LEU A 21 6.92 -6.25 -9.31
CA LEU A 21 6.35 -6.67 -10.59
C LEU A 21 5.50 -5.56 -11.21
N LEU A 22 4.60 -4.94 -10.45
CA LEU A 22 3.77 -3.84 -10.93
C LEU A 22 4.61 -2.61 -11.31
N ALA A 23 5.68 -2.30 -10.56
CA ALA A 23 6.51 -1.13 -10.81
C ALA A 23 7.28 -1.21 -12.14
N PHE A 24 7.67 -2.41 -12.57
CA PHE A 24 8.48 -2.63 -13.76
C PHE A 24 7.69 -3.23 -14.94
N THR A 25 6.36 -3.39 -14.82
CA THR A 25 5.50 -3.86 -15.89
C THR A 25 4.42 -2.83 -16.23
N PRO A 26 3.91 -2.83 -17.48
CA PRO A 26 2.79 -1.96 -17.87
C PRO A 26 1.51 -2.20 -17.07
N ILE A 27 1.38 -3.36 -16.40
CA ILE A 27 0.20 -3.75 -15.60
C ILE A 27 -0.03 -2.79 -14.43
N GLY A 28 1.04 -2.22 -13.88
CA GLY A 28 0.95 -1.22 -12.80
C GLY A 28 0.32 0.12 -13.19
N TYR A 29 0.06 0.32 -14.48
CA TYR A 29 -0.46 1.56 -15.03
C TYR A 29 -1.72 1.28 -15.87
N ILE A 30 -2.88 1.66 -15.36
CA ILE A 30 -4.15 1.51 -16.09
C ILE A 30 -4.35 2.76 -16.96
N PRO A 31 -4.43 2.62 -18.30
CA PRO A 31 -4.72 3.76 -19.15
C PRO A 31 -6.19 4.19 -18.96
N LEU A 32 -6.38 5.45 -18.56
CA LEU A 32 -7.70 6.10 -18.44
C LEU A 32 -7.91 7.12 -19.58
N GLY A 33 -7.68 6.70 -20.81
CA GLY A 33 -7.71 7.57 -21.98
C GLY A 33 -6.48 8.47 -22.04
N VAL A 34 -6.61 9.75 -21.72
CA VAL A 34 -5.51 10.74 -21.78
C VAL A 34 -4.53 10.61 -20.60
N THR A 35 -4.92 9.91 -19.54
CA THR A 35 -4.17 9.80 -18.29
C THR A 35 -3.94 8.31 -17.93
N ARG A 36 -3.02 8.06 -17.00
CA ARG A 36 -2.73 6.71 -16.49
C ARG A 36 -2.97 6.67 -14.99
N ALA A 37 -3.84 5.79 -14.53
CA ALA A 37 -4.00 5.50 -13.11
C ALA A 37 -2.90 4.52 -12.65
N THR A 38 -2.34 4.78 -11.50
CA THR A 38 -1.30 3.93 -10.90
C THR A 38 -1.92 3.03 -9.85
N ILE A 39 -1.79 1.72 -10.00
CA ILE A 39 -2.31 0.75 -9.02
C ILE A 39 -1.22 0.18 -8.08
N ILE A 40 0.04 0.59 -8.24
CA ILE A 40 1.18 0.05 -7.48
C ILE A 40 1.04 0.31 -5.97
N HIS A 41 0.36 1.39 -5.58
CA HIS A 41 0.12 1.72 -4.17
C HIS A 41 -0.94 0.80 -3.50
N VAL A 42 -1.77 0.11 -4.26
CA VAL A 42 -2.83 -0.77 -3.71
C VAL A 42 -2.27 -1.92 -2.88
N PRO A 43 -1.29 -2.72 -3.34
CA PRO A 43 -0.64 -3.73 -2.52
C PRO A 43 0.02 -3.17 -1.24
N VAL A 44 0.52 -1.93 -1.27
CA VAL A 44 1.08 -1.25 -0.09
C VAL A 44 -0.01 -0.99 0.94
N ILE A 45 -1.16 -0.45 0.50
CA ILE A 45 -2.34 -0.20 1.34
C ILE A 45 -2.84 -1.49 1.98
N ILE A 46 -3.01 -2.54 1.18
CA ILE A 46 -3.49 -3.85 1.64
C ILE A 46 -2.50 -4.44 2.66
N GLY A 47 -1.21 -4.45 2.33
CA GLY A 47 -0.16 -4.92 3.23
C GLY A 47 -0.10 -4.14 4.54
N SER A 48 -0.32 -2.82 4.51
CA SER A 48 -0.44 -1.97 5.69
C SER A 48 -1.59 -2.41 6.61
N ILE A 49 -2.78 -2.59 6.06
CA ILE A 49 -3.98 -2.97 6.81
C ILE A 49 -3.85 -4.38 7.41
N VAL A 50 -3.27 -5.32 6.67
CA VAL A 50 -3.18 -6.74 7.04
C VAL A 50 -2.00 -7.03 7.98
N LEU A 51 -0.81 -6.49 7.67
CA LEU A 51 0.43 -6.78 8.38
C LEU A 51 0.85 -5.70 9.39
N GLY A 52 0.11 -4.59 9.44
CA GLY A 52 0.38 -3.49 10.35
C GLY A 52 1.26 -2.38 9.77
N PRO A 53 1.39 -1.25 10.50
CA PRO A 53 1.95 -0.01 9.98
C PRO A 53 3.45 -0.09 9.69
N LEU A 54 4.22 -0.88 10.44
CA LEU A 54 5.66 -1.06 10.19
C LEU A 54 5.93 -1.86 8.91
N ALA A 55 5.15 -2.92 8.68
CA ALA A 55 5.22 -3.68 7.44
C ALA A 55 4.77 -2.82 6.25
N GLY A 56 3.68 -2.04 6.44
CA GLY A 56 3.21 -1.07 5.46
C GLY A 56 4.26 -0.01 5.13
N ALA A 57 4.91 0.58 6.12
CA ALA A 57 6.00 1.55 5.92
C ALA A 57 7.16 0.95 5.11
N PHE A 58 7.54 -0.31 5.41
CA PHE A 58 8.55 -1.03 4.65
C PHE A 58 8.12 -1.25 3.18
N LEU A 59 6.90 -1.70 2.94
CA LEU A 59 6.36 -1.85 1.58
C LEU A 59 6.27 -0.50 0.85
N GLY A 60 5.92 0.58 1.56
CA GLY A 60 5.96 1.95 1.06
C GLY A 60 7.36 2.41 0.67
N ALA A 61 8.38 2.04 1.46
CA ALA A 61 9.78 2.31 1.12
C ALA A 61 10.21 1.54 -0.14
N VAL A 62 9.83 0.27 -0.28
CA VAL A 62 10.06 -0.52 -1.50
C VAL A 62 9.40 0.15 -2.71
N PHE A 63 8.15 0.60 -2.57
CA PHE A 63 7.45 1.36 -3.63
C PHE A 63 8.18 2.66 -3.97
N GLY A 64 8.68 3.40 -2.97
CA GLY A 64 9.47 4.61 -3.20
C GLY A 64 10.77 4.34 -3.97
N ILE A 65 11.51 3.30 -3.58
CA ILE A 65 12.75 2.88 -4.25
C ILE A 65 12.46 2.45 -5.69
N THR A 66 11.46 1.61 -5.93
CA THR A 66 11.09 1.20 -7.30
C THR A 66 10.64 2.38 -8.15
N SER A 67 9.93 3.35 -7.57
CA SER A 67 9.55 4.59 -8.25
C SER A 67 10.77 5.46 -8.60
N LEU A 68 11.74 5.58 -7.69
CA LEU A 68 13.00 6.28 -7.94
C LEU A 68 13.77 5.63 -9.11
N ILE A 69 13.94 4.31 -9.07
CA ILE A 69 14.64 3.56 -10.12
C ILE A 69 13.91 3.71 -11.46
N SER A 70 12.59 3.51 -11.49
CA SER A 70 11.78 3.62 -12.72
C SER A 70 11.88 5.02 -13.34
N ASN A 71 11.80 6.10 -12.55
CA ASN A 71 11.93 7.47 -13.03
C ASN A 71 13.37 7.81 -13.46
N THR A 72 14.37 7.09 -12.96
CA THR A 72 15.77 7.29 -13.37
C THR A 72 16.09 6.56 -14.66
N ILE A 73 15.56 5.33 -14.84
CA ILE A 73 15.84 4.50 -16.03
C ILE A 73 14.95 4.90 -17.22
N ASN A 74 13.68 5.20 -16.96
CA ASN A 74 12.68 5.58 -17.96
C ASN A 74 12.14 7.00 -17.69
N PRO A 75 12.95 8.05 -17.92
CA PRO A 75 12.59 9.39 -17.56
C PRO A 75 11.44 9.92 -18.43
N THR A 76 10.50 10.60 -17.80
CA THR A 76 9.44 11.41 -18.41
C THR A 76 9.70 12.89 -18.16
N VAL A 77 8.97 13.78 -18.81
CA VAL A 77 9.11 15.23 -18.67
C VAL A 77 9.18 15.73 -17.22
N THR A 78 8.53 15.01 -16.29
CA THR A 78 8.46 15.37 -14.87
C THR A 78 9.31 14.49 -13.96
N SER A 79 10.15 13.61 -14.47
CA SER A 79 10.93 12.66 -13.67
C SER A 79 11.98 13.31 -12.76
N PHE A 80 12.42 14.53 -13.05
CA PHE A 80 13.32 15.30 -12.17
C PHE A 80 12.70 15.58 -10.79
N VAL A 81 11.35 15.56 -10.68
CA VAL A 81 10.64 15.72 -9.39
C VAL A 81 10.76 14.47 -8.51
N PHE A 82 11.01 13.31 -9.10
CA PHE A 82 11.08 12.01 -8.41
C PHE A 82 12.48 11.42 -8.32
N SER A 83 13.44 11.94 -9.13
CA SER A 83 14.81 11.46 -9.15
C SER A 83 15.79 12.62 -9.08
N PRO A 84 16.74 12.62 -8.12
CA PRO A 84 17.77 13.64 -8.02
C PRO A 84 18.83 13.54 -9.14
N PHE A 85 18.85 12.44 -9.88
CA PHE A 85 19.88 12.14 -10.91
C PHE A 85 19.47 12.59 -12.31
N ILE A 86 18.27 13.13 -12.49
CA ILE A 86 17.71 13.47 -13.80
C ILE A 86 17.61 14.98 -13.98
N THR A 87 18.06 15.44 -15.15
CA THR A 87 17.89 16.82 -15.61
C THR A 87 17.12 16.80 -16.93
N ILE A 88 16.02 17.53 -17.03
CA ILE A 88 15.15 17.59 -18.21
C ILE A 88 14.76 19.04 -18.45
N GLY A 89 15.01 19.54 -19.68
CA GLY A 89 14.62 20.90 -20.08
C GLY A 89 15.22 22.01 -19.20
N GLY A 90 16.42 21.79 -18.62
CA GLY A 90 17.04 22.73 -17.69
C GLY A 90 16.56 22.61 -16.24
N ALA A 91 15.52 21.81 -15.96
CA ALA A 91 15.08 21.49 -14.61
C ALA A 91 15.83 20.26 -14.09
N SER A 92 16.56 20.43 -12.99
CA SER A 92 17.35 19.36 -12.34
C SER A 92 16.64 18.86 -11.10
N GLY A 93 16.67 17.52 -10.91
CA GLY A 93 16.33 16.92 -9.64
C GLY A 93 17.32 17.31 -8.54
N ASN A 94 16.88 17.25 -7.32
CA ASN A 94 17.69 17.55 -6.13
C ASN A 94 17.26 16.68 -4.93
N PHE A 95 17.77 16.95 -3.72
CA PHE A 95 17.39 16.20 -2.52
C PHE A 95 15.88 16.21 -2.24
N LEU A 96 15.17 17.30 -2.58
CA LEU A 96 13.70 17.37 -2.41
C LEU A 96 12.97 16.39 -3.34
N SER A 97 13.55 16.03 -4.48
CA SER A 97 13.02 14.97 -5.35
C SER A 97 12.96 13.62 -4.60
N LEU A 98 14.00 13.33 -3.81
CA LEU A 98 14.01 12.12 -2.99
C LEU A 98 12.94 12.18 -1.90
N VAL A 99 12.74 13.34 -1.28
CA VAL A 99 11.69 13.54 -0.27
C VAL A 99 10.30 13.32 -0.88
N ILE A 100 10.00 13.93 -2.03
CA ILE A 100 8.71 13.74 -2.74
C ILE A 100 8.54 12.29 -3.21
N CYS A 101 9.63 11.63 -3.59
CA CYS A 101 9.58 10.24 -4.02
C CYS A 101 9.36 9.26 -2.87
N MET A 102 9.97 9.48 -1.70
CA MET A 102 9.97 8.51 -0.60
C MET A 102 8.88 8.76 0.44
N VAL A 103 8.74 10.01 0.92
CA VAL A 103 7.85 10.31 2.07
C VAL A 103 6.39 9.98 1.78
N PRO A 104 5.79 10.39 0.65
CA PRO A 104 4.40 10.02 0.36
C PRO A 104 4.18 8.51 0.30
N ARG A 105 5.12 7.76 -0.30
CA ARG A 105 5.04 6.31 -0.46
C ARG A 105 5.11 5.58 0.87
N ILE A 106 5.97 6.00 1.78
CA ILE A 106 6.04 5.47 3.15
C ILE A 106 4.74 5.77 3.89
N LEU A 107 4.19 6.97 3.76
CA LEU A 107 2.93 7.36 4.41
C LEU A 107 1.72 6.60 3.85
N VAL A 108 1.69 6.27 2.56
CA VAL A 108 0.70 5.33 2.00
C VAL A 108 0.74 3.98 2.71
N GLY A 109 1.90 3.54 3.19
CA GLY A 109 2.05 2.33 3.97
C GLY A 109 1.68 2.46 5.46
N VAL A 110 1.45 3.67 5.95
CA VAL A 110 1.18 3.92 7.38
C VAL A 110 -0.26 4.39 7.61
N VAL A 111 -0.71 5.39 6.84
CA VAL A 111 -2.01 6.06 7.02
C VAL A 111 -3.19 5.10 6.94
N PRO A 112 -3.30 4.18 5.96
CA PRO A 112 -4.46 3.29 5.84
C PRO A 112 -4.70 2.44 7.08
N TYR A 113 -3.64 1.96 7.73
CA TYR A 113 -3.75 1.18 8.96
C TYR A 113 -4.43 1.98 10.08
N TYR A 114 -3.95 3.20 10.33
CA TYR A 114 -4.50 4.02 11.41
C TYR A 114 -5.93 4.49 11.10
N VAL A 115 -6.23 4.80 9.84
CA VAL A 115 -7.60 5.13 9.40
C VAL A 115 -8.53 3.92 9.63
N TYR A 116 -8.13 2.73 9.20
CA TYR A 116 -8.89 1.49 9.43
C TYR A 116 -9.13 1.23 10.92
N GLN A 117 -8.08 1.31 11.75
CA GLN A 117 -8.20 1.08 13.19
C GLN A 117 -9.06 2.14 13.90
N GLY A 118 -8.99 3.39 13.44
CA GLY A 118 -9.84 4.47 13.96
C GLY A 118 -11.31 4.28 13.62
N LEU A 119 -11.61 3.99 12.35
CA LEU A 119 -12.97 3.78 11.87
C LEU A 119 -13.64 2.56 12.50
N LYS A 120 -12.91 1.47 12.67
CA LYS A 120 -13.41 0.23 13.30
C LYS A 120 -13.95 0.45 14.70
N LYS A 121 -13.51 1.48 15.42
CA LYS A 121 -14.04 1.84 16.74
C LYS A 121 -15.41 2.53 16.67
N VAL A 122 -15.72 3.16 15.53
CA VAL A 122 -16.90 4.01 15.33
C VAL A 122 -17.93 3.34 14.42
N ILE A 123 -17.46 2.77 13.30
CA ILE A 123 -18.30 2.16 12.27
C ILE A 123 -18.22 0.63 12.44
N LYS A 124 -19.38 -0.03 12.58
CA LYS A 124 -19.45 -1.50 12.74
C LYS A 124 -19.58 -2.22 11.40
N ASN A 125 -18.96 -1.70 10.34
CA ASN A 125 -19.05 -2.24 8.99
C ASN A 125 -17.68 -2.33 8.36
N ASP A 126 -17.07 -3.50 8.40
CA ASP A 126 -15.72 -3.75 7.85
C ASP A 126 -15.56 -3.35 6.38
N ALA A 127 -16.62 -3.45 5.56
CA ALA A 127 -16.54 -3.08 4.15
C ALA A 127 -16.38 -1.57 3.97
N VAL A 128 -17.10 -0.77 4.76
CA VAL A 128 -17.00 0.70 4.75
C VAL A 128 -15.65 1.15 5.27
N ASP A 129 -15.20 0.57 6.39
CA ASP A 129 -13.92 0.91 7.02
C ASP A 129 -12.74 0.65 6.07
N LEU A 130 -12.73 -0.51 5.40
CA LEU A 130 -11.70 -0.89 4.44
C LEU A 130 -11.71 -0.01 3.19
N THR A 131 -12.90 0.35 2.69
CA THR A 131 -13.04 1.24 1.54
C THR A 131 -12.48 2.62 1.86
N ILE A 132 -12.88 3.21 3.00
CA ILE A 132 -12.40 4.55 3.41
C ILE A 132 -10.89 4.52 3.67
N ALA A 133 -10.37 3.47 4.30
CA ALA A 133 -8.92 3.33 4.51
C ALA A 133 -8.14 3.23 3.19
N GLY A 134 -8.68 2.51 2.19
CA GLY A 134 -8.13 2.44 0.85
C GLY A 134 -8.09 3.80 0.15
N ILE A 135 -9.20 4.53 0.18
CA ILE A 135 -9.32 5.89 -0.36
C ILE A 135 -8.32 6.83 0.34
N ALA A 136 -8.25 6.79 1.67
CA ALA A 136 -7.35 7.64 2.45
C ALA A 136 -5.88 7.37 2.10
N GLY A 137 -5.48 6.10 1.91
CA GLY A 137 -4.13 5.74 1.49
C GLY A 137 -3.77 6.29 0.11
N SER A 138 -4.65 6.12 -0.87
CA SER A 138 -4.46 6.65 -2.23
C SER A 138 -4.40 8.17 -2.24
N MET A 139 -5.34 8.84 -1.58
CA MET A 139 -5.36 10.31 -1.49
C MET A 139 -4.14 10.86 -0.76
N THR A 140 -3.62 10.17 0.25
CA THR A 140 -2.36 10.53 0.91
C THR A 140 -1.22 10.63 -0.10
N ASN A 141 -1.07 9.64 -0.99
CA ASN A 141 -0.06 9.71 -2.05
C ASN A 141 -0.28 10.91 -2.96
N THR A 142 -1.48 11.05 -3.51
CA THR A 142 -1.80 12.08 -4.51
C THR A 142 -1.63 13.49 -3.95
N ILE A 143 -2.17 13.76 -2.76
CA ILE A 143 -2.11 15.09 -2.14
C ILE A 143 -0.67 15.46 -1.77
N LEU A 144 0.09 14.52 -1.17
CA LEU A 144 1.46 14.82 -0.74
C LEU A 144 2.41 14.97 -1.92
N VAL A 145 2.24 14.16 -2.99
CA VAL A 145 3.06 14.30 -4.20
C VAL A 145 2.73 15.61 -4.91
N MET A 146 1.46 15.88 -5.19
CA MET A 146 1.07 17.08 -5.91
C MET A 146 1.34 18.35 -5.10
N GLY A 147 1.11 18.31 -3.78
CA GLY A 147 1.47 19.40 -2.87
C GLY A 147 2.98 19.63 -2.81
N GLY A 148 3.78 18.55 -2.73
CA GLY A 148 5.24 18.64 -2.77
C GLY A 148 5.76 19.22 -4.09
N ILE A 149 5.18 18.82 -5.22
CA ILE A 149 5.49 19.41 -6.54
C ILE A 149 5.19 20.91 -6.54
N TYR A 150 4.02 21.29 -6.07
CA TYR A 150 3.60 22.69 -6.01
C TYR A 150 4.56 23.55 -5.18
N VAL A 151 4.92 23.07 -3.99
CA VAL A 151 5.72 23.85 -3.03
C VAL A 151 7.20 23.89 -3.41
N PHE A 152 7.78 22.74 -3.84
CA PHE A 152 9.23 22.62 -4.01
C PHE A 152 9.68 22.76 -5.45
N PHE A 153 8.83 22.44 -6.42
CA PHE A 153 9.18 22.40 -7.86
C PHE A 153 8.23 23.19 -8.74
N GLY A 154 7.36 24.05 -8.19
CA GLY A 154 6.30 24.70 -8.92
C GLY A 154 6.76 25.40 -10.20
N ALA A 155 7.78 26.25 -10.12
CA ALA A 155 8.32 26.96 -11.29
C ALA A 155 8.97 26.03 -12.33
N ALA A 156 9.76 25.05 -11.86
CA ALA A 156 10.40 24.07 -12.73
C ALA A 156 9.38 23.14 -13.41
N TYR A 157 8.34 22.74 -12.66
CA TYR A 157 7.26 21.91 -13.18
C TYR A 157 6.41 22.65 -14.20
N ALA A 158 6.09 23.93 -13.96
CA ALA A 158 5.37 24.78 -14.89
C ALA A 158 6.14 24.95 -16.20
N ALA A 159 7.44 25.27 -16.10
CA ALA A 159 8.32 25.40 -17.26
C ALA A 159 8.45 24.08 -18.06
N ALA A 160 8.62 22.95 -17.38
CA ALA A 160 8.72 21.64 -18.03
C ALA A 160 7.41 21.19 -18.71
N ARG A 161 6.27 21.72 -18.28
CA ARG A 161 4.95 21.46 -18.86
C ARG A 161 4.51 22.54 -19.84
N GLU A 162 5.33 23.58 -20.07
CA GLU A 162 5.01 24.73 -20.91
C GLU A 162 3.68 25.42 -20.52
N ILE A 163 3.44 25.54 -19.21
CA ILE A 163 2.25 26.20 -18.65
C ILE A 163 2.67 27.45 -17.89
N ASP A 164 1.76 28.41 -17.84
CA ASP A 164 1.95 29.61 -17.03
C ASP A 164 1.94 29.26 -15.52
N LEU A 165 2.84 29.87 -14.75
CA LEU A 165 2.91 29.64 -13.31
C LEU A 165 1.60 29.99 -12.58
N THR A 166 0.86 30.96 -13.08
CA THR A 166 -0.46 31.35 -12.56
C THR A 166 -1.52 30.24 -12.74
N ALA A 167 -1.38 29.43 -13.81
CA ALA A 167 -2.25 28.30 -14.09
C ALA A 167 -1.89 27.02 -13.31
N LEU A 168 -0.68 26.95 -12.70
CA LEU A 168 -0.15 25.76 -12.06
C LEU A 168 -1.09 25.18 -11.01
N PHE A 169 -1.69 26.01 -10.15
CA PHE A 169 -2.63 25.53 -9.13
C PHE A 169 -3.84 24.82 -9.76
N GLY A 170 -4.40 25.39 -10.82
CA GLY A 170 -5.52 24.78 -11.55
C GLY A 170 -5.13 23.44 -12.19
N VAL A 171 -3.93 23.35 -12.76
CA VAL A 171 -3.40 22.12 -13.35
C VAL A 171 -3.23 21.04 -12.28
N ILE A 172 -2.66 21.37 -11.12
CA ILE A 172 -2.48 20.41 -10.00
C ILE A 172 -3.84 19.93 -9.50
N MET A 173 -4.81 20.82 -9.30
CA MET A 173 -6.18 20.45 -8.93
C MET A 173 -6.83 19.57 -10.00
N GLY A 174 -6.60 19.85 -11.26
CA GLY A 174 -7.04 19.02 -12.38
C GLY A 174 -6.46 17.61 -12.32
N VAL A 175 -5.16 17.47 -12.06
CA VAL A 175 -4.51 16.15 -11.89
C VAL A 175 -5.07 15.39 -10.70
N ILE A 176 -5.28 16.06 -9.56
CA ILE A 176 -5.90 15.44 -8.38
C ILE A 176 -7.31 14.94 -8.70
N GLY A 177 -8.13 15.76 -9.40
CA GLY A 177 -9.50 15.38 -9.77
C GLY A 177 -9.56 14.27 -10.81
N VAL A 178 -8.79 14.39 -11.91
CA VAL A 178 -8.89 13.48 -13.05
C VAL A 178 -8.15 12.15 -12.82
N ASN A 179 -7.02 12.18 -12.12
CA ASN A 179 -6.24 10.97 -11.81
C ASN A 179 -6.46 10.49 -10.38
N GLY A 180 -6.34 11.38 -9.40
CA GLY A 180 -6.35 11.01 -7.99
C GLY A 180 -7.70 10.45 -7.53
N VAL A 181 -8.82 11.02 -7.98
CA VAL A 181 -10.16 10.55 -7.57
C VAL A 181 -10.45 9.14 -8.12
N PRO A 182 -10.29 8.84 -9.41
CA PRO A 182 -10.47 7.48 -9.92
C PRO A 182 -9.52 6.46 -9.27
N GLU A 183 -8.24 6.82 -9.06
CA GLU A 183 -7.27 5.99 -8.35
C GLU A 183 -7.72 5.69 -6.92
N ALA A 184 -8.25 6.67 -6.21
CA ALA A 184 -8.72 6.51 -4.83
C ALA A 184 -9.95 5.59 -4.75
N ILE A 185 -10.90 5.74 -5.69
CA ILE A 185 -12.08 4.86 -5.77
C ILE A 185 -11.65 3.43 -6.03
N LEU A 186 -10.75 3.21 -7.00
CA LEU A 186 -10.22 1.90 -7.33
C LEU A 186 -9.47 1.28 -6.14
N ALA A 187 -8.62 2.07 -5.46
CA ALA A 187 -7.91 1.63 -4.26
C ALA A 187 -8.86 1.24 -3.14
N GLY A 188 -9.93 1.98 -2.93
CA GLY A 188 -10.97 1.66 -1.95
C GLY A 188 -11.68 0.34 -2.24
N ILE A 189 -12.08 0.12 -3.51
CA ILE A 189 -12.75 -1.11 -3.94
C ILE A 189 -11.81 -2.32 -3.78
N LEU A 190 -10.57 -2.21 -4.26
CA LEU A 190 -9.59 -3.30 -4.19
C LEU A 190 -9.15 -3.59 -2.75
N ALA A 191 -8.93 -2.56 -1.94
CA ALA A 191 -8.61 -2.74 -0.52
C ALA A 191 -9.76 -3.45 0.21
N MET A 192 -11.00 -3.05 0.01
CA MET A 192 -12.17 -3.71 0.59
C MET A 192 -12.27 -5.17 0.15
N ALA A 193 -12.21 -5.45 -1.15
CA ALA A 193 -12.37 -6.79 -1.68
C ALA A 193 -11.28 -7.75 -1.17
N VAL A 194 -10.01 -7.33 -1.22
CA VAL A 194 -8.87 -8.19 -0.86
C VAL A 194 -8.69 -8.28 0.66
N CYS A 195 -8.72 -7.14 1.39
CA CYS A 195 -8.55 -7.17 2.84
C CYS A 195 -9.67 -7.93 3.55
N LYS A 196 -10.92 -7.83 3.07
CA LYS A 196 -12.04 -8.58 3.64
C LYS A 196 -11.81 -10.10 3.60
N VAL A 197 -11.19 -10.59 2.52
CA VAL A 197 -10.81 -12.00 2.40
C VAL A 197 -9.60 -12.31 3.28
N LEU A 198 -8.52 -11.56 3.14
CA LEU A 198 -7.27 -11.82 3.86
C LEU A 198 -7.44 -11.77 5.38
N LEU A 199 -8.18 -10.79 5.90
CA LEU A 199 -8.39 -10.66 7.35
C LEU A 199 -9.17 -11.83 7.96
N ARG A 200 -9.97 -12.57 7.18
CA ARG A 200 -10.62 -13.81 7.64
C ARG A 200 -9.63 -14.95 7.84
N TYR A 201 -8.57 -15.00 7.02
CA TYR A 201 -7.55 -16.06 7.09
C TYR A 201 -6.38 -15.70 8.01
N VAL A 202 -6.10 -14.39 8.20
CA VAL A 202 -4.97 -13.90 9.00
C VAL A 202 -5.34 -13.68 10.47
N LYS A 203 -6.65 -13.53 10.82
CA LYS A 203 -7.05 -13.50 12.22
C LYS A 203 -6.62 -14.81 12.87
N PRO A 204 -5.78 -14.77 13.92
CA PRO A 204 -5.57 -15.97 14.73
C PRO A 204 -6.94 -16.40 15.25
N LYS A 205 -7.18 -17.72 15.26
CA LYS A 205 -8.35 -18.31 15.96
C LYS A 205 -8.46 -17.61 17.30
N THR A 206 -9.64 -17.09 17.61
CA THR A 206 -9.93 -16.47 18.90
C THR A 206 -9.42 -17.40 19.98
N GLU A 207 -8.89 -16.90 21.10
CA GLU A 207 -8.38 -17.74 22.20
C GLU A 207 -9.35 -18.85 22.60
N GLU A 208 -10.65 -18.61 22.44
CA GLU A 208 -11.72 -19.57 22.62
C GLU A 208 -11.67 -20.78 21.64
N GLU A 209 -11.34 -20.55 20.36
CA GLU A 209 -11.13 -21.63 19.37
C GLU A 209 -9.79 -22.36 19.59
N ALA A 210 -8.78 -21.68 20.14
CA ALA A 210 -7.53 -22.29 20.52
C ALA A 210 -7.69 -23.20 21.74
N VAL A 211 -8.49 -22.79 22.73
CA VAL A 211 -8.84 -23.59 23.92
C VAL A 211 -9.68 -24.81 23.53
N VAL A 212 -10.68 -24.65 22.66
CA VAL A 212 -11.51 -25.77 22.15
C VAL A 212 -10.65 -26.75 21.34
N SER A 213 -9.71 -26.26 20.54
CA SER A 213 -8.80 -27.14 19.79
C SER A 213 -7.82 -27.89 20.70
N GLN A 214 -7.35 -27.25 21.77
CA GLN A 214 -6.47 -27.89 22.76
C GLN A 214 -7.21 -28.92 23.62
N SER A 215 -8.44 -28.63 24.04
CA SER A 215 -9.28 -29.60 24.80
C SER A 215 -9.68 -30.79 23.94
N ALA A 216 -9.95 -30.60 22.65
CA ALA A 216 -10.20 -31.71 21.72
C ALA A 216 -9.01 -32.64 21.53
N VAL A 217 -7.80 -32.06 21.44
CA VAL A 217 -6.53 -32.83 21.32
C VAL A 217 -6.22 -33.57 22.62
N GLN A 218 -6.46 -32.97 23.78
CA GLN A 218 -6.29 -33.62 25.08
C GLN A 218 -7.26 -34.78 25.27
N GLN A 219 -8.54 -34.63 24.91
CA GLN A 219 -9.52 -35.69 24.96
C GLN A 219 -9.18 -36.90 24.05
N THR A 220 -8.50 -36.64 22.92
CA THR A 220 -8.05 -37.72 22.02
C THR A 220 -6.80 -38.42 22.54
N ALA A 221 -6.01 -37.78 23.39
CA ALA A 221 -4.82 -38.33 24.01
C ALA A 221 -5.11 -39.14 25.32
N GLU A 222 -6.30 -38.94 25.94
CA GLU A 222 -6.74 -39.61 27.17
C GLU A 222 -7.64 -40.82 26.92
N VAL A 223 -7.64 -41.41 25.70
CA VAL A 223 -8.27 -42.72 25.50
C VAL A 223 -7.39 -43.76 26.18
N PRO A 224 -7.81 -44.40 27.28
CA PRO A 224 -7.00 -45.33 28.01
C PRO A 224 -6.68 -46.55 27.13
N GLU A 225 -5.43 -46.95 27.14
CA GLU A 225 -4.87 -48.19 26.55
C GLU A 225 -5.36 -49.47 27.28
N GLU A 226 -6.58 -49.44 27.84
CA GLU A 226 -7.14 -50.50 28.70
C GLU A 226 -7.99 -51.52 27.93
N ALA A 227 -7.91 -51.55 26.60
CA ALA A 227 -8.68 -52.51 25.79
C ALA A 227 -7.83 -53.59 25.08
N ALA A 228 -6.54 -53.72 25.42
CA ALA A 228 -5.63 -54.65 24.72
C ALA A 228 -5.15 -55.83 25.56
N GLU A 229 -5.75 -56.16 26.75
CA GLU A 229 -5.32 -57.31 27.53
C GLU A 229 -6.56 -58.13 28.01
N GLN A 230 -7.15 -58.92 27.07
CA GLN A 230 -7.90 -60.12 27.42
C GLN A 230 -7.25 -61.32 26.75
N PRO A 231 -6.63 -62.23 27.52
CA PRO A 231 -6.12 -63.49 26.98
C PRO A 231 -7.28 -64.44 26.70
N ALA A 232 -7.26 -65.04 25.51
CA ALA A 232 -8.14 -66.11 25.11
C ALA A 232 -8.00 -67.33 26.04
N LYS A 233 -9.13 -67.78 26.55
CA LYS A 233 -9.30 -69.16 27.06
C LYS A 233 -10.36 -69.88 26.26
#